data_5ac570fb2e68cb9cacb54cd90ac75350
#
_entry.id   5ac570fb2e68cb9cacb54cd90ac75350
#
_cell.length_a   1.000
_cell.length_b   1.000
_cell.length_c   1.000
_cell.angle_alpha   90.00
_cell.angle_beta   90.00
_cell.angle_gamma   90.00
#
_symmetry.space_group_name_H-M   'P 1'
#
loop_
_entity.id
_entity.type
_entity.pdbx_description
1 polymer ?
#
loop_
_entity_poly.entity_id
_entity_poly.type
_entity_poly.pdbx_seq_one_letter_code
_entity_poly.pdbx_strand_id
1 'polypeptide(L)'
;DNTVTATEDTPFVFTDADFGFADVDVTTQPEDTFGTVTTLVSTGKLELNGVEVTLGQNISHDDILAGLLTFTPLKDGNGVGYDSFQFTVNDGIADSLVPSTLTIDVTAVNDLPTATDNTVTATEDTALVFVLADFGFTDVETDQLQSITVTTLNSTGTLLLDGSAVTIGQTISQSDISAGALTFTPLANDNGAGYDSFAYTVNDGVADSLTSATMTIDVTAVNDLPTSSDNTVTATEDTPFVFTDADFGFADVD
;
A
#
# COMPACT_ATOMS: atom_id res chain seq x y z
N ASP A 1 4.23 38.18 4.45
CA ASP A 1 4.24 36.70 4.59
C ASP A 1 2.86 36.15 4.29
N ASN A 2 2.79 35.06 3.58
CA ASN A 2 1.54 34.37 3.24
C ASN A 2 1.77 32.84 3.29
N THR A 3 0.65 32.08 3.32
CA THR A 3 0.65 30.65 3.21
C THR A 3 -0.31 30.23 2.11
N VAL A 4 0.15 29.35 1.22
CA VAL A 4 -0.67 28.73 0.19
C VAL A 4 -0.80 27.24 0.46
N THR A 5 -1.85 26.62 -0.07
CA THR A 5 -2.08 25.18 0.06
C THR A 5 -2.02 24.53 -1.31
N ALA A 6 -1.00 23.72 -1.53
CA ALA A 6 -0.86 22.84 -2.68
C ALA A 6 -1.46 21.47 -2.38
N THR A 7 -1.56 20.63 -3.40
CA THR A 7 -1.95 19.23 -3.29
C THR A 7 -0.76 18.39 -3.76
N GLU A 8 -0.43 17.31 -3.07
CA GLU A 8 0.67 16.45 -3.52
C GLU A 8 0.40 15.90 -4.92
N ASP A 9 1.45 15.47 -5.57
CA ASP A 9 1.45 14.91 -6.93
C ASP A 9 0.87 15.83 -8.02
N THR A 10 0.54 17.09 -7.66
CA THR A 10 -0.04 18.06 -8.58
C THR A 10 0.72 19.39 -8.52
N PRO A 11 1.16 19.96 -9.66
CA PRO A 11 1.75 21.27 -9.67
C PRO A 11 0.76 22.35 -9.18
N PHE A 12 1.17 23.14 -8.21
CA PHE A 12 0.46 24.33 -7.76
C PHE A 12 0.84 25.52 -8.63
N VAL A 13 -0.14 26.26 -9.12
CA VAL A 13 0.06 27.47 -9.94
C VAL A 13 -0.15 28.69 -9.07
N PHE A 14 0.88 29.54 -8.93
CA PHE A 14 0.78 30.77 -8.16
C PHE A 14 -0.05 31.83 -8.90
N THR A 15 -0.72 32.66 -8.11
CA THR A 15 -1.49 33.83 -8.55
C THR A 15 -1.01 35.09 -7.83
N ASP A 16 -1.35 36.27 -8.34
CA ASP A 16 -0.98 37.55 -7.69
C ASP A 16 -1.42 37.63 -6.23
N ALA A 17 -2.59 37.09 -5.93
CA ALA A 17 -3.15 37.12 -4.58
C ALA A 17 -2.24 36.41 -3.56
N ASP A 18 -1.44 35.43 -4.01
CA ASP A 18 -0.57 34.64 -3.13
C ASP A 18 0.61 35.47 -2.60
N PHE A 19 0.98 36.52 -3.28
CA PHE A 19 2.14 37.36 -2.95
C PHE A 19 1.83 38.59 -2.11
N GLY A 20 0.55 38.96 -1.98
CA GLY A 20 0.08 40.02 -1.10
C GLY A 20 0.71 41.39 -1.40
N PHE A 21 0.98 41.71 -2.68
CA PHE A 21 1.51 43.00 -3.08
C PHE A 21 0.55 44.12 -2.70
N ALA A 22 1.07 45.16 -2.06
CA ALA A 22 0.32 46.39 -1.75
C ALA A 22 1.27 47.60 -1.84
N ASP A 23 0.87 48.59 -2.58
CA ASP A 23 1.56 49.89 -2.68
C ASP A 23 0.55 51.02 -2.50
N VAL A 24 0.93 52.02 -1.70
CA VAL A 24 0.06 53.17 -1.36
C VAL A 24 -0.09 54.14 -2.54
N ASP A 25 0.94 54.24 -3.38
CA ASP A 25 1.03 55.22 -4.45
C ASP A 25 0.66 54.65 -5.83
N VAL A 26 0.56 53.33 -5.96
CA VAL A 26 0.21 52.66 -7.22
C VAL A 26 -1.18 52.15 -7.23
N THR A 27 -2.03 52.73 -8.05
CA THR A 27 -3.45 52.35 -8.22
C THR A 27 -3.64 51.24 -9.28
N THR A 28 -2.58 50.93 -10.05
CA THR A 28 -2.54 49.85 -11.04
C THR A 28 -1.18 49.16 -10.93
N GLN A 29 -1.15 47.82 -10.93
CA GLN A 29 0.08 47.08 -10.93
C GLN A 29 0.97 47.46 -12.14
N PRO A 30 2.21 47.84 -11.96
CA PRO A 30 3.13 48.10 -13.10
C PRO A 30 3.30 46.82 -13.90
N GLU A 31 3.23 46.93 -15.24
CA GLU A 31 3.17 45.76 -16.14
C GLU A 31 4.41 44.87 -16.17
N ASP A 32 5.53 45.27 -15.56
CA ASP A 32 6.83 44.56 -15.70
C ASP A 32 7.52 44.19 -14.38
N THR A 33 6.86 44.37 -13.22
CA THR A 33 7.56 44.25 -11.95
C THR A 33 6.80 43.39 -10.99
N PHE A 34 7.38 42.30 -10.54
CA PHE A 34 6.83 41.55 -9.44
C PHE A 34 7.82 41.37 -8.31
N GLY A 35 8.95 40.69 -8.51
CA GLY A 35 9.87 40.47 -7.43
C GLY A 35 11.05 39.57 -7.75
N THR A 36 11.97 39.57 -6.81
CA THR A 36 13.20 38.78 -6.87
C THR A 36 13.14 37.69 -5.82
N VAL A 37 13.42 36.44 -6.20
CA VAL A 37 13.51 35.30 -5.28
C VAL A 37 14.80 35.39 -4.47
N THR A 38 14.68 35.49 -3.15
CA THR A 38 15.81 35.70 -2.23
C THR A 38 16.21 34.45 -1.46
N THR A 39 15.33 33.46 -1.33
CA THR A 39 15.66 32.08 -0.92
C THR A 39 14.86 31.10 -1.75
N LEU A 40 15.39 29.90 -1.93
CA LEU A 40 14.75 28.86 -2.73
C LEU A 40 14.01 27.85 -1.84
N VAL A 41 13.04 27.18 -2.41
CA VAL A 41 12.44 25.96 -1.85
C VAL A 41 13.51 24.91 -1.59
N SER A 42 13.28 24.00 -0.66
CA SER A 42 14.27 23.02 -0.22
C SER A 42 13.87 21.57 -0.49
N THR A 43 12.58 21.31 -0.64
CA THR A 43 12.03 19.96 -0.77
C THR A 43 11.36 19.76 -2.12
N GLY A 44 10.48 20.67 -2.52
CA GLY A 44 9.83 20.62 -3.83
C GLY A 44 10.63 21.32 -4.93
N LYS A 45 9.97 21.62 -6.05
CA LYS A 45 10.53 22.38 -7.17
C LYS A 45 9.71 23.63 -7.44
N LEU A 46 10.38 24.77 -7.42
CA LEU A 46 9.83 26.04 -7.90
C LEU A 46 10.30 26.26 -9.34
N GLU A 47 9.37 26.36 -10.27
CA GLU A 47 9.68 26.47 -11.69
C GLU A 47 9.00 27.68 -12.33
N LEU A 48 9.71 28.35 -13.22
CA LEU A 48 9.17 29.38 -14.09
C LEU A 48 9.18 28.87 -15.54
N ASN A 49 8.00 28.73 -16.13
CA ASN A 49 7.83 28.18 -17.47
C ASN A 49 8.56 26.82 -17.68
N GLY A 50 8.47 25.95 -16.67
CA GLY A 50 9.08 24.61 -16.66
C GLY A 50 10.60 24.59 -16.46
N VAL A 51 11.21 25.72 -16.07
CA VAL A 51 12.63 25.81 -15.74
C VAL A 51 12.77 26.15 -14.26
N GLU A 52 13.61 25.42 -13.55
CA GLU A 52 13.83 25.61 -12.12
C GLU A 52 14.32 27.04 -11.82
N VAL A 53 13.66 27.70 -10.86
CA VAL A 53 13.97 29.06 -10.44
C VAL A 53 15.31 29.09 -9.71
N THR A 54 16.12 30.07 -10.01
CA THR A 54 17.44 30.28 -9.39
C THR A 54 17.42 31.44 -8.39
N LEU A 55 18.33 31.39 -7.43
CA LEU A 55 18.50 32.47 -6.45
C LEU A 55 18.81 33.80 -7.16
N GLY A 56 18.08 34.84 -6.80
CA GLY A 56 18.20 36.16 -7.44
C GLY A 56 17.44 36.29 -8.77
N GLN A 57 16.68 35.29 -9.15
CA GLN A 57 15.86 35.36 -10.36
C GLN A 57 14.71 36.35 -10.17
N ASN A 58 14.52 37.22 -11.15
CA ASN A 58 13.37 38.09 -11.23
C ASN A 58 12.19 37.33 -11.86
N ILE A 59 11.02 37.45 -11.29
CA ILE A 59 9.75 36.93 -11.79
C ILE A 59 8.88 38.13 -12.16
N SER A 60 8.38 38.17 -13.38
CA SER A 60 7.52 39.24 -13.83
C SER A 60 6.06 39.03 -13.40
N HIS A 61 5.31 40.12 -13.28
CA HIS A 61 3.86 40.04 -13.04
C HIS A 61 3.14 39.31 -14.18
N ASP A 62 3.57 39.53 -15.42
CA ASP A 62 3.00 38.83 -16.58
C ASP A 62 3.24 37.33 -16.52
N ASP A 63 4.37 36.87 -16.02
CA ASP A 63 4.65 35.43 -15.82
C ASP A 63 3.67 34.80 -14.82
N ILE A 64 3.34 35.53 -13.75
CA ILE A 64 2.36 35.04 -12.76
C ILE A 64 0.96 35.04 -13.34
N LEU A 65 0.54 36.13 -14.00
CA LEU A 65 -0.76 36.18 -14.68
C LEU A 65 -0.92 35.10 -15.74
N ALA A 66 0.17 34.76 -16.43
CA ALA A 66 0.19 33.68 -17.40
C ALA A 66 0.20 32.26 -16.76
N GLY A 67 0.29 32.17 -15.42
CA GLY A 67 0.34 30.89 -14.70
C GLY A 67 1.64 30.12 -14.91
N LEU A 68 2.74 30.83 -15.21
CA LEU A 68 4.04 30.20 -15.53
C LEU A 68 4.86 29.88 -14.28
N LEU A 69 4.57 30.53 -13.15
CA LEU A 69 5.24 30.20 -11.89
C LEU A 69 4.47 29.07 -11.19
N THR A 70 5.16 27.97 -10.98
CA THR A 70 4.57 26.75 -10.39
C THR A 70 5.46 26.20 -9.29
N PHE A 71 4.83 25.49 -8.35
CA PHE A 71 5.51 24.67 -7.35
C PHE A 71 5.03 23.23 -7.49
N THR A 72 5.98 22.30 -7.58
CA THR A 72 5.68 20.86 -7.63
C THR A 72 6.26 20.21 -6.39
N PRO A 73 5.41 19.66 -5.48
CA PRO A 73 5.89 18.83 -4.37
C PRO A 73 6.68 17.63 -4.86
N LEU A 74 7.51 17.03 -4.01
CA LEU A 74 8.03 15.69 -4.29
C LEU A 74 6.86 14.70 -4.31
N LYS A 75 7.05 13.63 -5.08
CA LYS A 75 6.08 12.53 -5.13
C LYS A 75 5.75 12.04 -3.71
N ASP A 76 4.46 11.85 -3.43
CA ASP A 76 3.93 11.41 -2.14
C ASP A 76 4.37 12.31 -0.97
N GLY A 77 4.68 13.57 -1.22
CA GLY A 77 5.22 14.51 -0.23
C GLY A 77 4.19 15.53 0.24
N ASN A 78 3.79 15.47 1.51
CA ASN A 78 2.76 16.34 2.08
C ASN A 78 3.13 16.85 3.49
N GLY A 79 2.35 17.79 4.01
CA GLY A 79 2.49 18.32 5.36
C GLY A 79 2.28 19.83 5.47
N VAL A 80 2.09 20.30 6.70
CA VAL A 80 2.00 21.72 7.03
C VAL A 80 3.42 22.32 7.07
N GLY A 81 3.61 23.48 6.44
CA GLY A 81 4.92 24.09 6.30
C GLY A 81 5.90 23.22 5.50
N TYR A 82 5.36 22.50 4.52
CA TYR A 82 6.10 21.54 3.72
C TYR A 82 7.35 22.14 3.07
N ASP A 83 7.22 23.35 2.52
CA ASP A 83 8.32 24.12 1.96
C ASP A 83 8.07 25.62 2.06
N SER A 84 9.07 26.45 1.73
CA SER A 84 8.93 27.89 1.69
C SER A 84 10.01 28.52 0.83
N PHE A 85 9.75 29.71 0.33
CA PHE A 85 10.75 30.58 -0.28
C PHE A 85 10.52 32.03 0.12
N GLN A 86 11.56 32.85 -0.01
CA GLN A 86 11.46 34.28 0.24
C GLN A 86 11.62 35.05 -1.06
N PHE A 87 10.98 36.21 -1.11
CA PHE A 87 10.98 37.11 -2.25
C PHE A 87 10.88 38.57 -1.79
N THR A 88 11.45 39.47 -2.56
CA THR A 88 11.14 40.90 -2.49
C THR A 88 10.13 41.24 -3.56
N VAL A 89 9.33 42.25 -3.33
CA VAL A 89 8.43 42.82 -4.36
C VAL A 89 9.02 44.13 -4.87
N ASN A 90 8.76 44.46 -6.15
CA ASN A 90 9.22 45.65 -6.81
C ASN A 90 8.07 46.43 -7.46
N ASP A 91 8.04 47.75 -7.25
CA ASP A 91 6.99 48.67 -7.74
C ASP A 91 7.35 49.30 -9.11
N GLY A 92 8.44 48.85 -9.75
CA GLY A 92 8.98 49.44 -10.95
C GLY A 92 10.05 50.53 -10.69
N ILE A 93 10.30 50.86 -9.44
CA ILE A 93 11.23 51.89 -9.00
C ILE A 93 12.24 51.28 -8.01
N ALA A 94 11.76 50.50 -7.03
CA ALA A 94 12.57 49.94 -5.95
C ALA A 94 12.02 48.60 -5.44
N ASP A 95 12.93 47.77 -4.92
CA ASP A 95 12.55 46.54 -4.19
C ASP A 95 12.08 46.85 -2.76
N SER A 96 11.21 46.01 -2.23
CA SER A 96 10.86 46.06 -0.82
C SER A 96 12.11 45.86 0.06
N LEU A 97 12.16 46.63 1.18
CA LEU A 97 13.33 46.59 2.09
C LEU A 97 13.52 45.27 2.82
N VAL A 98 12.44 44.53 3.01
CA VAL A 98 12.45 43.26 3.75
C VAL A 98 11.81 42.22 2.85
N PRO A 99 12.46 41.07 2.66
CA PRO A 99 11.85 39.95 1.98
C PRO A 99 10.62 39.44 2.74
N SER A 100 9.61 39.02 1.99
CA SER A 100 8.46 38.27 2.51
C SER A 100 8.67 36.77 2.33
N THR A 101 8.08 35.99 3.22
CA THR A 101 8.09 34.51 3.15
C THR A 101 6.76 34.02 2.60
N LEU A 102 6.82 33.18 1.57
CA LEU A 102 5.70 32.35 1.16
C LEU A 102 5.91 30.93 1.69
N THR A 103 5.00 30.51 2.55
CA THR A 103 4.96 29.14 3.08
C THR A 103 4.02 28.31 2.23
N ILE A 104 4.37 27.07 1.97
CA ILE A 104 3.59 26.13 1.17
C ILE A 104 3.22 24.96 2.06
N ASP A 105 1.93 24.82 2.33
CA ASP A 105 1.36 23.62 2.91
C ASP A 105 1.00 22.68 1.76
N VAL A 106 1.15 21.37 1.94
CA VAL A 106 0.77 20.38 0.94
C VAL A 106 -0.21 19.40 1.58
N THR A 107 -1.40 19.28 0.97
CA THR A 107 -2.40 18.31 1.40
C THR A 107 -2.14 16.95 0.78
N ALA A 108 -2.32 15.90 1.59
CA ALA A 108 -2.24 14.51 1.12
C ALA A 108 -3.40 14.17 0.17
N VAL A 109 -3.13 13.27 -0.76
CA VAL A 109 -4.11 12.59 -1.62
C VAL A 109 -3.89 11.09 -1.40
N ASN A 110 -4.96 10.34 -1.20
CA ASN A 110 -4.82 8.90 -0.98
C ASN A 110 -4.18 8.20 -2.17
N ASP A 111 -3.04 7.57 -1.95
CA ASP A 111 -2.43 6.61 -2.86
C ASP A 111 -3.10 5.23 -2.72
N LEU A 112 -2.98 4.40 -3.74
CA LEU A 112 -3.55 3.05 -3.68
C LEU A 112 -2.64 2.14 -2.85
N PRO A 113 -3.20 1.36 -1.91
CA PRO A 113 -2.42 0.41 -1.16
C PRO A 113 -1.85 -0.69 -2.06
N THR A 114 -0.80 -1.34 -1.61
CA THR A 114 -0.21 -2.49 -2.28
C THR A 114 -0.11 -3.68 -1.34
N ALA A 115 -0.11 -4.88 -1.91
CA ALA A 115 0.17 -6.11 -1.19
C ALA A 115 1.22 -6.93 -1.94
N THR A 116 2.00 -7.69 -1.20
CA THR A 116 2.99 -8.64 -1.76
C THR A 116 2.52 -10.06 -1.58
N ASP A 117 2.88 -10.94 -2.53
CA ASP A 117 2.68 -12.36 -2.40
C ASP A 117 3.34 -12.88 -1.13
N ASN A 118 2.68 -13.81 -0.46
CA ASN A 118 3.21 -14.44 0.76
C ASN A 118 2.92 -15.94 0.78
N THR A 119 3.73 -16.67 1.55
CA THR A 119 3.54 -18.08 1.82
C THR A 119 3.42 -18.30 3.31
N VAL A 120 2.38 -18.98 3.73
CA VAL A 120 2.14 -19.39 5.13
C VAL A 120 2.21 -20.91 5.22
N THR A 121 2.55 -21.42 6.41
CA THR A 121 2.65 -22.85 6.65
C THR A 121 1.55 -23.31 7.61
N ALA A 122 0.71 -24.18 7.15
CA ALA A 122 -0.25 -24.92 7.94
C ALA A 122 0.34 -26.29 8.36
N THR A 123 -0.33 -26.96 9.27
CA THR A 123 -0.05 -28.34 9.64
C THR A 123 -1.31 -29.15 9.28
N GLU A 124 -1.15 -30.31 8.68
CA GLU A 124 -2.30 -31.15 8.39
C GLU A 124 -3.11 -31.45 9.66
N ASP A 125 -4.38 -31.75 9.51
CA ASP A 125 -5.35 -31.99 10.57
C ASP A 125 -5.55 -30.83 11.57
N THR A 126 -4.89 -29.68 11.31
CA THR A 126 -5.00 -28.51 12.16
C THR A 126 -5.39 -27.27 11.34
N ALA A 127 -6.39 -26.52 11.80
CA ALA A 127 -6.74 -25.28 11.14
C ALA A 127 -5.66 -24.19 11.35
N LEU A 128 -5.21 -23.59 10.25
CA LEU A 128 -4.36 -22.39 10.26
C LEU A 128 -5.24 -21.16 10.52
N VAL A 129 -4.80 -20.27 11.39
CA VAL A 129 -5.44 -18.98 11.64
C VAL A 129 -4.58 -17.89 11.00
N PHE A 130 -5.17 -17.09 10.10
CA PHE A 130 -4.47 -15.96 9.48
C PHE A 130 -4.38 -14.77 10.43
N VAL A 131 -3.29 -14.01 10.28
CA VAL A 131 -3.07 -12.73 10.98
C VAL A 131 -2.84 -11.61 9.97
N LEU A 132 -3.00 -10.34 10.39
CA LEU A 132 -2.87 -9.18 9.49
C LEU A 132 -1.52 -9.13 8.78
N ALA A 133 -0.45 -9.53 9.46
CA ALA A 133 0.90 -9.54 8.90
C ALA A 133 1.08 -10.49 7.70
N ASP A 134 0.19 -11.48 7.55
CA ASP A 134 0.29 -12.45 6.44
C ASP A 134 -0.06 -11.79 5.09
N PHE A 135 -0.80 -10.68 5.09
CA PHE A 135 -1.31 -10.07 3.87
C PHE A 135 -0.38 -9.07 3.18
N GLY A 136 0.84 -8.87 3.71
CA GLY A 136 1.89 -8.08 3.05
C GLY A 136 1.48 -6.67 2.63
N PHE A 137 0.54 -6.06 3.37
CA PHE A 137 -0.01 -4.74 3.10
C PHE A 137 1.03 -3.63 3.29
N THR A 138 1.08 -2.69 2.36
CA THR A 138 1.83 -1.43 2.48
C THR A 138 1.06 -0.29 1.85
N ASP A 139 1.20 0.89 2.44
CA ASP A 139 0.52 2.12 2.08
C ASP A 139 1.45 3.31 2.25
N VAL A 140 1.34 4.32 1.38
CA VAL A 140 2.20 5.52 1.36
C VAL A 140 1.85 6.45 2.52
N GLU A 141 0.56 6.68 2.79
CA GLU A 141 0.06 7.49 3.89
C GLU A 141 0.19 6.81 5.24
N THR A 142 0.70 5.58 5.28
CA THR A 142 0.79 4.74 6.48
C THR A 142 -0.56 4.31 7.04
N ASP A 143 -1.58 4.25 6.20
CA ASP A 143 -2.88 3.74 6.55
C ASP A 143 -2.84 2.26 6.93
N GLN A 144 -3.87 1.79 7.60
CA GLN A 144 -3.94 0.42 8.09
C GLN A 144 -4.77 -0.42 7.13
N LEU A 145 -4.40 -1.69 6.94
CA LEU A 145 -5.25 -2.65 6.26
C LEU A 145 -6.66 -2.63 6.89
N GLN A 146 -7.68 -2.28 6.11
CA GLN A 146 -9.08 -2.29 6.56
C GLN A 146 -9.82 -3.55 6.17
N SER A 147 -9.50 -4.09 5.00
CA SER A 147 -10.07 -5.36 4.53
C SER A 147 -9.25 -5.97 3.41
N ILE A 148 -9.52 -7.25 3.15
CA ILE A 148 -9.10 -7.93 1.93
C ILE A 148 -10.35 -8.37 1.16
N THR A 149 -10.26 -8.45 -0.16
CA THR A 149 -11.30 -9.04 -1.01
C THR A 149 -10.70 -10.21 -1.80
N VAL A 150 -11.28 -11.39 -1.62
CA VAL A 150 -10.81 -12.62 -2.28
C VAL A 150 -11.17 -12.59 -3.76
N THR A 151 -10.17 -12.67 -4.64
CA THR A 151 -10.34 -12.58 -6.10
C THR A 151 -10.26 -13.93 -6.80
N THR A 152 -9.51 -14.87 -6.25
CA THR A 152 -9.47 -16.26 -6.72
C THR A 152 -9.37 -17.21 -5.52
N LEU A 153 -9.85 -18.43 -5.69
CA LEU A 153 -9.73 -19.52 -4.72
C LEU A 153 -9.30 -20.79 -5.46
N ASN A 154 -8.28 -21.46 -4.97
CA ASN A 154 -8.09 -22.88 -5.19
C ASN A 154 -8.96 -23.62 -4.15
N SER A 155 -9.11 -24.90 -4.28
CA SER A 155 -10.07 -25.65 -3.45
C SER A 155 -9.59 -27.04 -3.05
N THR A 156 -8.28 -27.18 -2.79
CA THR A 156 -7.76 -28.40 -2.19
C THR A 156 -8.17 -28.49 -0.72
N GLY A 157 -7.90 -27.44 0.05
CA GLY A 157 -8.45 -27.27 1.40
C GLY A 157 -9.69 -26.39 1.44
N THR A 158 -10.02 -25.85 2.60
CA THR A 158 -11.18 -24.97 2.77
C THR A 158 -10.79 -23.70 3.51
N LEU A 159 -10.97 -22.54 2.86
CA LEU A 159 -10.87 -21.23 3.48
C LEU A 159 -12.21 -20.88 4.14
N LEU A 160 -12.20 -20.58 5.43
CA LEU A 160 -13.38 -20.32 6.24
C LEU A 160 -13.32 -18.93 6.87
N LEU A 161 -14.45 -18.24 6.91
CA LEU A 161 -14.68 -17.05 7.72
C LEU A 161 -15.77 -17.36 8.73
N ASP A 162 -15.43 -17.29 10.01
CA ASP A 162 -16.35 -17.65 11.13
C ASP A 162 -17.05 -19.00 10.90
N GLY A 163 -16.27 -20.00 10.45
CA GLY A 163 -16.72 -21.35 10.17
C GLY A 163 -17.54 -21.53 8.88
N SER A 164 -17.77 -20.48 8.10
CA SER A 164 -18.47 -20.55 6.82
C SER A 164 -17.48 -20.46 5.66
N ALA A 165 -17.68 -21.24 4.60
CA ALA A 165 -16.79 -21.23 3.43
C ALA A 165 -16.76 -19.85 2.77
N VAL A 166 -15.55 -19.34 2.54
CA VAL A 166 -15.30 -18.08 1.81
C VAL A 166 -15.61 -18.28 0.33
N THR A 167 -16.13 -17.23 -0.30
CA THR A 167 -16.44 -17.21 -1.73
C THR A 167 -15.65 -16.14 -2.46
N ILE A 168 -15.46 -16.31 -3.78
CA ILE A 168 -14.84 -15.28 -4.62
C ILE A 168 -15.69 -14.01 -4.57
N GLY A 169 -15.03 -12.85 -4.43
CA GLY A 169 -15.64 -11.54 -4.26
C GLY A 169 -16.04 -11.22 -2.81
N GLN A 170 -15.78 -12.12 -1.87
CA GLN A 170 -16.07 -11.85 -0.45
C GLN A 170 -15.01 -10.93 0.13
N THR A 171 -15.48 -9.87 0.79
CA THR A 171 -14.65 -8.97 1.58
C THR A 171 -14.57 -9.47 3.02
N ILE A 172 -13.36 -9.48 3.57
CA ILE A 172 -13.05 -9.92 4.93
C ILE A 172 -12.40 -8.73 5.65
N SER A 173 -13.01 -8.32 6.76
CA SER A 173 -12.57 -7.12 7.47
C SER A 173 -11.30 -7.37 8.30
N GLN A 174 -10.56 -6.27 8.57
CA GLN A 174 -9.45 -6.27 9.52
C GLN A 174 -9.87 -6.85 10.88
N SER A 175 -11.07 -6.51 11.35
CA SER A 175 -11.58 -7.00 12.63
C SER A 175 -11.80 -8.52 12.66
N ASP A 176 -12.26 -9.10 11.55
CA ASP A 176 -12.45 -10.55 11.45
C ASP A 176 -11.11 -11.29 11.46
N ILE A 177 -10.13 -10.77 10.71
CA ILE A 177 -8.76 -11.31 10.70
C ILE A 177 -8.13 -11.21 12.09
N SER A 178 -8.25 -10.05 12.73
CA SER A 178 -7.69 -9.81 14.07
C SER A 178 -8.37 -10.66 15.16
N ALA A 179 -9.64 -11.01 14.95
CA ALA A 179 -10.38 -11.91 15.84
C ALA A 179 -10.05 -13.40 15.61
N GLY A 180 -9.23 -13.70 14.57
CA GLY A 180 -8.91 -15.08 14.20
C GLY A 180 -10.06 -15.82 13.53
N ALA A 181 -11.03 -15.10 12.97
CA ALA A 181 -12.18 -15.69 12.29
C ALA A 181 -11.83 -16.26 10.91
N LEU A 182 -10.76 -15.74 10.27
CA LEU A 182 -10.28 -16.26 8.99
C LEU A 182 -9.33 -17.42 9.22
N THR A 183 -9.71 -18.60 8.75
CA THR A 183 -8.97 -19.85 8.94
C THR A 183 -8.89 -20.65 7.64
N PHE A 184 -7.86 -21.50 7.54
CA PHE A 184 -7.74 -22.49 6.47
C PHE A 184 -7.67 -23.88 7.09
N THR A 185 -8.44 -24.82 6.56
CA THR A 185 -8.43 -26.22 6.99
C THR A 185 -7.99 -27.09 5.83
N PRO A 186 -6.81 -27.77 5.92
CA PRO A 186 -6.40 -28.79 4.96
C PRO A 186 -7.40 -29.95 4.91
N LEU A 187 -7.36 -30.77 3.85
CA LEU A 187 -7.99 -32.08 3.88
C LEU A 187 -7.27 -32.96 4.91
N ALA A 188 -8.00 -33.88 5.52
CA ALA A 188 -7.42 -34.81 6.48
C ALA A 188 -6.31 -35.64 5.82
N ASN A 189 -5.17 -35.78 6.52
CA ASN A 189 -4.01 -36.59 6.11
C ASN A 189 -3.46 -36.16 4.75
N ASP A 190 -3.53 -34.87 4.40
CA ASP A 190 -3.04 -34.39 3.09
C ASP A 190 -2.13 -33.18 3.28
N ASN A 191 -0.96 -33.23 2.69
CA ASN A 191 0.11 -32.26 2.90
C ASN A 191 0.89 -31.99 1.62
N GLY A 192 1.74 -30.95 1.63
CA GLY A 192 2.61 -30.60 0.52
C GLY A 192 2.98 -29.13 0.45
N ALA A 193 4.01 -28.83 -0.33
CA ALA A 193 4.38 -27.47 -0.66
C ALA A 193 3.46 -26.91 -1.78
N GLY A 194 3.05 -25.65 -1.66
CA GLY A 194 2.08 -25.03 -2.57
C GLY A 194 0.74 -25.77 -2.57
N TYR A 195 0.37 -26.32 -1.43
CA TYR A 195 -0.79 -27.17 -1.25
C TYR A 195 -2.09 -26.53 -1.71
N ASP A 196 -2.28 -25.26 -1.34
CA ASP A 196 -3.43 -24.45 -1.77
C ASP A 196 -3.01 -22.99 -1.97
N SER A 197 -3.87 -22.18 -2.57
CA SER A 197 -3.66 -20.75 -2.69
C SER A 197 -4.95 -19.99 -2.94
N PHE A 198 -4.96 -18.71 -2.61
CA PHE A 198 -5.98 -17.76 -3.02
C PHE A 198 -5.34 -16.42 -3.35
N ALA A 199 -5.98 -15.67 -4.27
CA ALA A 199 -5.57 -14.31 -4.53
C ALA A 199 -6.54 -13.32 -3.88
N TYR A 200 -6.02 -12.15 -3.51
CA TYR A 200 -6.77 -11.12 -2.81
C TYR A 200 -6.28 -9.72 -3.19
N THR A 201 -7.16 -8.74 -3.14
CA THR A 201 -6.82 -7.32 -3.07
C THR A 201 -6.89 -6.84 -1.63
N VAL A 202 -6.18 -5.77 -1.32
CA VAL A 202 -6.18 -5.11 -0.03
C VAL A 202 -6.86 -3.75 -0.13
N ASN A 203 -7.45 -3.26 0.97
CA ASN A 203 -8.13 -1.98 1.06
C ASN A 203 -7.63 -1.20 2.28
N ASP A 204 -7.32 0.10 2.11
CA ASP A 204 -6.83 1.04 3.11
C ASP A 204 -7.96 1.76 3.88
N GLY A 205 -9.19 1.59 3.45
CA GLY A 205 -10.38 2.29 3.95
C GLY A 205 -10.93 3.33 2.98
N VAL A 206 -10.18 3.67 1.94
CA VAL A 206 -10.54 4.61 0.88
C VAL A 206 -10.60 3.91 -0.48
N ALA A 207 -9.60 3.07 -0.79
CA ALA A 207 -9.46 2.44 -2.09
C ALA A 207 -8.91 1.01 -2.00
N ASP A 208 -9.14 0.22 -3.03
CA ASP A 208 -8.55 -1.12 -3.19
C ASP A 208 -7.23 -1.04 -3.94
N SER A 209 -6.32 -1.99 -3.64
CA SER A 209 -5.10 -2.17 -4.43
C SER A 209 -5.42 -2.47 -5.90
N LEU A 210 -4.60 -1.92 -6.80
CA LEU A 210 -4.78 -2.10 -8.25
C LEU A 210 -4.56 -3.56 -8.68
N THR A 211 -3.66 -4.27 -8.00
CA THR A 211 -3.29 -5.65 -8.31
C THR A 211 -3.58 -6.56 -7.13
N SER A 212 -3.93 -7.80 -7.43
CA SER A 212 -4.06 -8.85 -6.42
C SER A 212 -2.69 -9.40 -6.03
N ALA A 213 -2.53 -9.74 -4.76
CA ALA A 213 -1.45 -10.59 -4.26
C ALA A 213 -1.94 -12.03 -4.10
N THR A 214 -1.01 -12.97 -4.08
CA THR A 214 -1.28 -14.40 -3.90
C THR A 214 -0.84 -14.84 -2.50
N MET A 215 -1.75 -15.47 -1.77
CA MET A 215 -1.45 -16.24 -0.57
C MET A 215 -1.25 -17.69 -0.96
N THR A 216 -0.04 -18.22 -0.77
CA THR A 216 0.27 -19.65 -0.93
C THR A 216 0.26 -20.31 0.43
N ILE A 217 -0.26 -21.51 0.51
CA ILE A 217 -0.36 -22.28 1.74
C ILE A 217 0.41 -23.57 1.53
N ASP A 218 1.47 -23.74 2.30
CA ASP A 218 2.17 -25.01 2.45
C ASP A 218 1.56 -25.79 3.61
N VAL A 219 1.46 -27.08 3.51
CA VAL A 219 0.96 -27.95 4.59
C VAL A 219 2.05 -28.96 4.95
N THR A 220 2.43 -28.96 6.24
CA THR A 220 3.41 -29.92 6.77
C THR A 220 2.70 -31.19 7.26
N ALA A 221 3.33 -32.32 6.99
CA ALA A 221 2.87 -33.62 7.48
C ALA A 221 2.97 -33.75 9.01
N VAL A 222 2.08 -34.54 9.57
CA VAL A 222 2.12 -35.03 10.96
C VAL A 222 1.99 -36.53 10.90
N ASN A 223 2.84 -37.23 11.63
CA ASN A 223 2.79 -38.70 11.66
C ASN A 223 1.46 -39.20 12.24
N ASP A 224 0.72 -39.94 11.45
CA ASP A 224 -0.46 -40.69 11.86
C ASP A 224 -0.08 -42.04 12.50
N LEU A 225 -1.01 -42.63 13.24
CA LEU A 225 -0.76 -43.93 13.80
C LEU A 225 -1.10 -45.03 12.79
N PRO A 226 -0.15 -45.98 12.56
CA PRO A 226 -0.44 -47.10 11.68
C PRO A 226 -1.61 -47.97 12.21
N THR A 227 -2.33 -48.55 11.30
CA THR A 227 -3.45 -49.44 11.60
C THR A 227 -3.15 -50.84 11.14
N SER A 228 -3.81 -51.79 11.73
CA SER A 228 -3.80 -53.19 11.30
C SER A 228 -5.19 -53.75 11.29
N SER A 229 -5.47 -54.69 10.42
CA SER A 229 -6.74 -55.43 10.38
C SER A 229 -6.56 -56.91 10.60
N ASP A 230 -7.57 -57.54 11.18
CA ASP A 230 -7.60 -58.99 11.31
C ASP A 230 -7.53 -59.65 9.91
N ASN A 231 -6.69 -60.65 9.78
CA ASN A 231 -6.55 -61.42 8.54
C ASN A 231 -6.54 -62.92 8.84
N THR A 232 -6.89 -63.71 7.86
CA THR A 232 -6.85 -65.18 7.92
C THR A 232 -6.00 -65.71 6.81
N VAL A 233 -4.97 -66.41 7.15
CA VAL A 233 -4.10 -67.10 6.18
C VAL A 233 -4.40 -68.58 6.17
N THR A 234 -4.21 -69.21 5.02
CA THR A 234 -4.39 -70.67 4.88
C THR A 234 -3.05 -71.34 4.66
N ALA A 235 -2.65 -72.19 5.59
CA ALA A 235 -1.45 -73.03 5.47
C ALA A 235 -1.85 -74.43 5.01
N THR A 236 -0.89 -75.13 4.38
CA THR A 236 -1.04 -76.54 4.01
C THR A 236 -0.27 -77.42 5.00
N GLU A 237 -0.84 -78.56 5.40
CA GLU A 237 -0.14 -79.50 6.27
C GLU A 237 1.21 -79.92 5.69
N ASP A 238 2.17 -80.15 6.53
CA ASP A 238 3.52 -80.56 6.19
C ASP A 238 4.33 -79.58 5.31
N THR A 239 3.85 -78.38 5.12
CA THR A 239 4.52 -77.32 4.32
C THR A 239 4.68 -76.02 5.13
N PRO A 240 5.91 -75.49 5.27
CA PRO A 240 6.09 -74.20 5.96
C PRO A 240 5.33 -73.10 5.25
N PHE A 241 4.54 -72.31 5.99
CA PHE A 241 3.90 -71.09 5.50
C PHE A 241 4.84 -69.92 5.73
N VAL A 242 5.04 -69.09 4.71
CA VAL A 242 5.88 -67.90 4.78
C VAL A 242 4.96 -66.67 4.81
N PHE A 243 4.99 -65.95 5.91
CA PHE A 243 4.25 -64.71 6.05
C PHE A 243 4.87 -63.60 5.20
N THR A 244 4.05 -62.76 4.65
CA THR A 244 4.37 -61.51 3.94
C THR A 244 3.76 -60.35 4.66
N ASP A 245 4.18 -59.08 4.35
CA ASP A 245 3.65 -57.89 4.94
C ASP A 245 2.12 -57.76 4.74
N ALA A 246 1.61 -58.23 3.61
CA ALA A 246 0.20 -58.24 3.28
C ALA A 246 -0.66 -59.11 4.23
N ASP A 247 -0.03 -60.07 4.88
CA ASP A 247 -0.72 -61.00 5.80
C ASP A 247 -1.05 -60.32 7.13
N PHE A 248 -0.41 -59.18 7.44
CA PHE A 248 -0.58 -58.48 8.70
C PHE A 248 -1.59 -57.31 8.60
N GLY A 249 -2.17 -57.05 7.42
CA GLY A 249 -3.15 -56.01 7.20
C GLY A 249 -2.71 -54.62 7.66
N PHE A 250 -1.40 -54.39 7.57
CA PHE A 250 -0.80 -53.11 7.93
C PHE A 250 -1.25 -52.00 6.94
N ALA A 251 -1.62 -50.86 7.44
CA ALA A 251 -1.86 -49.65 6.69
C ALA A 251 -1.36 -48.44 7.48
N ASP A 252 -0.69 -47.55 6.81
CA ASP A 252 -0.22 -46.26 7.29
C ASP A 252 -0.62 -45.19 6.26
N VAL A 253 -0.96 -44.01 6.73
CA VAL A 253 -1.48 -42.92 5.88
C VAL A 253 -0.35 -41.99 5.40
N ASP A 254 0.81 -41.98 6.12
CA ASP A 254 1.99 -41.15 5.83
C ASP A 254 2.86 -41.71 4.72
#